data_a85653764c0cd3037ff15c71b28f4572
#
_entry.id   a85653764c0cd3037ff15c71b28f4572
#
_cell.length_a   1.000
_cell.length_b   1.000
_cell.length_c   1.000
_cell.angle_alpha   90.00
_cell.angle_beta   90.00
_cell.angle_gamma   90.00
#
_symmetry.space_group_name_H-M   'P 1'
#
loop_
_entity.id
_entity.type
_entity.pdbx_description
1 polymer ?
#
loop_
_entity_poly.entity_id
_entity_poly.type
_entity_poly.pdbx_seq_one_letter_code
_entity_poly.pdbx_strand_id
1 'polypeptide(L)'
;ANNGKSIATNMIDGYSELNNSISNTLVTIENVATASKEQESGILQINDAINSLDSSTQKNAQVAEQISNMATSIAYTSNYLVTASSRTSFIKDSLDKVDNVDLVYDTALLKTNLLKKKDEVYSKLGDYKNFNVVDDNSIKDWLNSNDNVSKISDKNLLENIKLLDTTFYKNLQDLVISNSNGDKPEVLNEKASAVENCTNEIFENLNDIKVGKKS
;
A
#
# COMPACT_ATOMS: atom_id res chain seq x y z
N ALA A 1 -97.91 28.14 12.06
CA ALA A 1 -97.37 26.83 12.42
C ALA A 1 -96.41 26.22 11.40
N ASN A 2 -96.62 26.38 10.08
CA ASN A 2 -95.75 25.78 9.03
C ASN A 2 -94.32 26.41 8.93
N ASN A 3 -94.22 27.72 9.18
CA ASN A 3 -92.92 28.40 9.12
C ASN A 3 -91.93 27.96 10.21
N GLY A 4 -92.44 27.70 11.44
CA GLY A 4 -91.59 27.21 12.53
C GLY A 4 -91.10 25.77 12.31
N LYS A 5 -91.90 24.93 11.65
CA LYS A 5 -91.51 23.55 11.32
C LYS A 5 -90.37 23.55 10.25
N SER A 6 -90.49 24.42 9.25
CA SER A 6 -89.45 24.54 8.18
C SER A 6 -88.16 25.04 8.74
N ILE A 7 -88.16 26.04 9.65
CA ILE A 7 -86.97 26.54 10.29
C ILE A 7 -86.31 25.44 11.18
N ALA A 8 -87.09 24.68 11.88
CA ALA A 8 -86.56 23.60 12.71
C ALA A 8 -85.96 22.48 11.87
N THR A 9 -86.53 22.14 10.70
CA THR A 9 -85.95 21.17 9.77
C THR A 9 -84.67 21.64 9.22
N ASN A 10 -84.65 22.90 8.74
CA ASN A 10 -83.35 23.51 8.17
C ASN A 10 -82.28 23.57 9.27
N MET A 11 -82.60 23.81 10.53
CA MET A 11 -81.59 23.76 11.60
C MET A 11 -81.09 22.33 11.86
N ILE A 12 -81.91 21.32 11.81
CA ILE A 12 -81.51 19.92 11.95
C ILE A 12 -80.59 19.52 10.82
N ASP A 13 -80.96 19.86 9.59
CA ASP A 13 -80.12 19.61 8.41
C ASP A 13 -78.78 20.34 8.49
N GLY A 14 -78.79 21.59 8.90
CA GLY A 14 -77.53 22.35 9.14
C GLY A 14 -76.64 21.76 10.21
N TYR A 15 -77.26 21.27 11.34
CA TYR A 15 -76.47 20.53 12.35
C TYR A 15 -75.92 19.22 11.83
N SER A 16 -76.65 18.51 10.98
CA SER A 16 -76.20 17.27 10.36
C SER A 16 -75.00 17.53 9.43
N GLU A 17 -75.07 18.58 8.61
CA GLU A 17 -73.96 19.02 7.74
C GLU A 17 -72.73 19.46 8.57
N LEU A 18 -72.95 20.18 9.67
CA LEU A 18 -71.90 20.58 10.59
C LEU A 18 -71.20 19.37 11.20
N ASN A 19 -71.97 18.38 11.69
CA ASN A 19 -71.42 17.14 12.26
C ASN A 19 -70.60 16.35 11.23
N ASN A 20 -71.07 16.26 9.99
CA ASN A 20 -70.33 15.62 8.89
C ASN A 20 -69.04 16.39 8.58
N SER A 21 -69.07 17.71 8.58
CA SER A 21 -67.87 18.54 8.36
C SER A 21 -66.86 18.38 9.50
N ILE A 22 -67.32 18.31 10.76
CA ILE A 22 -66.46 18.05 11.91
C ILE A 22 -65.84 16.64 11.79
N SER A 23 -66.59 15.61 11.44
CA SER A 23 -66.12 14.27 11.22
C SER A 23 -65.02 14.20 10.16
N ASN A 24 -65.26 14.84 9.02
CA ASN A 24 -64.26 14.95 7.94
C ASN A 24 -62.99 15.69 8.38
N THR A 25 -63.15 16.74 9.19
CA THR A 25 -62.00 17.49 9.75
C THR A 25 -61.16 16.62 10.67
N LEU A 26 -61.79 15.80 11.53
CA LEU A 26 -61.15 14.88 12.43
C LEU A 26 -60.33 13.83 11.63
N VAL A 27 -60.89 13.25 10.56
CA VAL A 27 -60.17 12.32 9.69
C VAL A 27 -58.99 13.00 9.03
N THR A 28 -59.12 14.25 8.59
CA THR A 28 -58.05 15.01 7.99
C THR A 28 -56.93 15.26 8.99
N ILE A 29 -57.25 15.60 10.25
CA ILE A 29 -56.27 15.81 11.32
C ILE A 29 -55.52 14.50 11.61
N GLU A 30 -56.22 13.36 11.63
CA GLU A 30 -55.63 12.04 11.85
C GLU A 30 -54.65 11.66 10.72
N ASN A 31 -55.03 11.95 9.49
CA ASN A 31 -54.17 11.76 8.31
C ASN A 31 -52.93 12.68 8.37
N VAL A 32 -53.07 13.95 8.77
CA VAL A 32 -51.93 14.87 8.93
C VAL A 32 -51.02 14.39 10.06
N ALA A 33 -51.57 13.91 11.19
CA ALA A 33 -50.76 13.38 12.27
C ALA A 33 -49.95 12.13 11.84
N THR A 34 -50.56 11.25 11.05
CA THR A 34 -49.90 10.07 10.50
C THR A 34 -48.77 10.47 9.53
N ALA A 35 -49.10 11.37 8.58
CA ALA A 35 -48.09 11.88 7.65
C ALA A 35 -46.92 12.59 8.35
N SER A 36 -47.19 13.33 9.43
CA SER A 36 -46.14 14.00 10.22
C SER A 36 -45.22 12.97 10.89
N LYS A 37 -45.78 11.86 11.38
CA LYS A 37 -44.98 10.79 11.98
C LYS A 37 -44.12 10.04 10.96
N GLU A 38 -44.63 9.85 9.75
CA GLU A 38 -43.86 9.31 8.63
C GLU A 38 -42.75 10.26 8.22
N GLN A 39 -43.00 11.58 8.16
CA GLN A 39 -41.99 12.58 7.92
C GLN A 39 -40.88 12.58 8.98
N GLU A 40 -41.24 12.48 10.27
CA GLU A 40 -40.24 12.36 11.34
C GLU A 40 -39.33 11.15 11.16
N SER A 41 -39.91 9.99 10.82
CA SER A 41 -39.13 8.78 10.50
C SER A 41 -38.23 8.99 9.27
N GLY A 42 -38.74 9.65 8.23
CA GLY A 42 -37.96 10.00 7.02
C GLY A 42 -36.78 10.93 7.35
N ILE A 43 -36.99 11.92 8.23
CA ILE A 43 -35.91 12.84 8.66
C ILE A 43 -34.83 12.09 9.42
N LEU A 44 -35.19 11.13 10.28
CA LEU A 44 -34.20 10.29 10.98
C LEU A 44 -33.36 9.48 9.99
N GLN A 45 -33.98 8.87 8.97
CA GLN A 45 -33.26 8.14 7.93
C GLN A 45 -32.33 9.05 7.10
N ILE A 46 -32.76 10.29 6.81
CA ILE A 46 -31.94 11.29 6.13
C ILE A 46 -30.71 11.64 6.99
N ASN A 47 -30.88 11.84 8.29
CA ASN A 47 -29.77 12.10 9.20
C ASN A 47 -28.76 10.96 9.23
N ASP A 48 -29.22 9.71 9.28
CA ASP A 48 -28.33 8.54 9.22
C ASP A 48 -27.59 8.46 7.89
N ALA A 49 -28.27 8.76 6.77
CA ALA A 49 -27.64 8.83 5.46
C ALA A 49 -26.58 9.95 5.38
N ILE A 50 -26.85 11.12 5.95
CA ILE A 50 -25.89 12.25 6.02
C ILE A 50 -24.66 11.86 6.83
N ASN A 51 -24.84 11.22 7.99
CA ASN A 51 -23.71 10.74 8.80
C ASN A 51 -22.86 9.70 8.05
N SER A 52 -23.50 8.81 7.29
CA SER A 52 -22.81 7.84 6.45
C SER A 52 -22.05 8.49 5.29
N LEU A 53 -22.64 9.55 4.69
CA LEU A 53 -21.97 10.35 3.64
C LEU A 53 -20.77 11.11 4.20
N ASP A 54 -20.88 11.70 5.39
CA ASP A 54 -19.76 12.39 6.03
C ASP A 54 -18.60 11.43 6.32
N SER A 55 -18.89 10.27 6.89
CA SER A 55 -17.90 9.22 7.10
C SER A 55 -17.24 8.76 5.80
N SER A 56 -18.03 8.58 4.75
CA SER A 56 -17.52 8.19 3.42
C SER A 56 -16.65 9.29 2.80
N THR A 57 -17.03 10.55 2.99
CA THR A 57 -16.26 11.71 2.51
C THR A 57 -14.92 11.81 3.21
N GLN A 58 -14.87 11.61 4.53
CA GLN A 58 -13.62 11.56 5.28
C GLN A 58 -12.72 10.41 4.82
N LYS A 59 -13.30 9.24 4.59
CA LYS A 59 -12.56 8.09 4.06
C LYS A 59 -12.02 8.35 2.65
N ASN A 60 -12.79 8.99 1.79
CA ASN A 60 -12.34 9.38 0.46
C ASN A 60 -11.19 10.40 0.52
N ALA A 61 -11.22 11.34 1.46
CA ALA A 61 -10.10 12.28 1.67
C ALA A 61 -8.81 11.54 2.08
N GLN A 62 -8.90 10.56 2.99
CA GLN A 62 -7.75 9.73 3.38
C GLN A 62 -7.22 8.91 2.20
N VAL A 63 -8.11 8.31 1.40
CA VAL A 63 -7.71 7.55 0.20
C VAL A 63 -7.04 8.47 -0.83
N ALA A 64 -7.54 9.69 -1.02
CA ALA A 64 -6.92 10.67 -1.91
C ALA A 64 -5.51 11.06 -1.46
N GLU A 65 -5.30 11.25 -0.15
CA GLU A 65 -3.97 11.48 0.42
C GLU A 65 -3.03 10.29 0.20
N GLN A 66 -3.51 9.06 0.42
CA GLN A 66 -2.73 7.84 0.15
C GLN A 66 -2.35 7.73 -1.34
N ILE A 67 -3.28 8.05 -2.25
CA ILE A 67 -3.01 8.06 -3.70
C ILE A 67 -1.96 9.11 -4.03
N SER A 68 -2.01 10.29 -3.44
CA SER A 68 -1.02 11.35 -3.64
C SER A 68 0.39 10.92 -3.19
N ASN A 69 0.48 10.28 -2.02
CA ASN A 69 1.73 9.73 -1.50
C ASN A 69 2.28 8.60 -2.39
N MET A 70 1.38 7.74 -2.89
CA MET A 70 1.74 6.66 -3.82
C MET A 70 2.22 7.23 -5.16
N ALA A 71 1.57 8.26 -5.70
CA ALA A 71 2.00 8.94 -6.92
C ALA A 71 3.39 9.56 -6.77
N THR A 72 3.69 10.16 -5.61
CA THR A 72 5.03 10.69 -5.29
C THR A 72 6.08 9.58 -5.25
N SER A 73 5.77 8.44 -4.61
CA SER A 73 6.64 7.26 -4.58
C SER A 73 6.89 6.68 -5.98
N ILE A 74 5.85 6.61 -6.81
CA ILE A 74 5.97 6.15 -8.21
C ILE A 74 6.86 7.10 -9.02
N ALA A 75 6.68 8.42 -8.86
CA ALA A 75 7.51 9.42 -9.54
C ALA A 75 8.99 9.29 -9.12
N TYR A 76 9.25 9.11 -7.83
CA TYR A 76 10.61 8.86 -7.33
C TYR A 76 11.20 7.58 -7.91
N THR A 77 10.47 6.47 -7.88
CA THR A 77 10.90 5.18 -8.42
C THR A 77 11.14 5.26 -9.93
N SER A 78 10.27 5.97 -10.67
CA SER A 78 10.45 6.19 -12.12
C SER A 78 11.72 7.00 -12.42
N ASN A 79 11.99 8.07 -11.69
CA ASN A 79 13.21 8.84 -11.82
C ASN A 79 14.46 8.01 -11.49
N TYR A 80 14.38 7.18 -10.47
CA TYR A 80 15.46 6.25 -10.13
C TYR A 80 15.70 5.25 -11.25
N LEU A 81 14.64 4.65 -11.83
CA LEU A 81 14.73 3.73 -12.96
C LEU A 81 15.31 4.40 -14.21
N VAL A 82 14.88 5.64 -14.53
CA VAL A 82 15.44 6.41 -15.64
C VAL A 82 16.91 6.69 -15.41
N THR A 83 17.31 7.08 -14.19
CA THR A 83 18.71 7.34 -13.84
C THR A 83 19.54 6.05 -13.88
N ALA A 84 19.02 4.93 -13.38
CA ALA A 84 19.68 3.63 -13.46
C ALA A 84 19.78 3.15 -14.92
N SER A 85 18.74 3.33 -15.72
CA SER A 85 18.74 3.00 -17.16
C SER A 85 19.69 3.87 -17.96
N SER A 86 19.80 5.16 -17.65
CA SER A 86 20.75 6.06 -18.33
C SER A 86 22.22 5.76 -18.00
N ARG A 87 22.48 5.15 -16.83
CA ARG A 87 23.81 4.62 -16.47
C ARG A 87 24.13 3.30 -17.18
N THR A 88 23.12 2.55 -17.59
CA THR A 88 23.26 1.41 -18.50
C THR A 88 23.27 1.93 -19.93
N SER A 89 24.39 2.52 -20.33
CA SER A 89 24.68 2.76 -21.76
C SER A 89 24.79 1.38 -22.42
N PHE A 90 23.76 0.97 -23.12
CA PHE A 90 23.84 -0.15 -24.06
C PHE A 90 24.65 0.34 -25.26
N ILE A 91 25.96 0.45 -25.08
CA ILE A 91 26.88 0.61 -26.20
C ILE A 91 26.79 -0.72 -26.98
N LYS A 92 26.58 -0.65 -28.26
CA LYS A 92 26.53 -1.83 -29.14
C LYS A 92 27.71 -2.79 -28.92
N ASP A 93 28.86 -2.25 -28.51
CA ASP A 93 30.09 -2.97 -28.12
C ASP A 93 29.96 -3.75 -26.77
N SER A 94 28.90 -3.53 -25.99
CA SER A 94 28.70 -4.25 -24.73
C SER A 94 27.94 -5.58 -24.89
N LEU A 95 27.16 -5.73 -25.96
CA LEU A 95 26.49 -6.97 -26.31
C LEU A 95 27.49 -8.07 -26.67
N ASP A 96 28.60 -7.71 -27.27
CA ASP A 96 29.68 -8.67 -27.60
C ASP A 96 30.53 -9.11 -26.38
N LYS A 97 30.27 -8.50 -25.21
CA LYS A 97 30.96 -8.81 -23.93
C LYS A 97 30.16 -9.64 -22.98
N VAL A 98 28.87 -9.90 -23.25
CA VAL A 98 28.00 -10.72 -22.42
C VAL A 98 28.06 -12.15 -22.95
N ASP A 99 28.71 -13.03 -22.21
CA ASP A 99 28.81 -14.46 -22.59
C ASP A 99 27.48 -15.19 -22.55
N ASN A 100 26.59 -14.78 -21.65
CA ASN A 100 25.26 -15.41 -21.50
C ASN A 100 24.19 -14.39 -21.12
N VAL A 101 23.18 -14.22 -21.98
CA VAL A 101 22.07 -13.25 -21.80
C VAL A 101 21.20 -13.65 -20.60
N ASP A 102 21.02 -14.95 -20.31
CA ASP A 102 20.23 -15.41 -19.17
C ASP A 102 20.83 -14.91 -17.85
N LEU A 103 22.16 -14.86 -17.76
CA LEU A 103 22.85 -14.35 -16.58
C LEU A 103 22.61 -12.85 -16.34
N VAL A 104 22.27 -12.08 -17.38
CA VAL A 104 21.90 -10.66 -17.22
C VAL A 104 20.60 -10.53 -16.44
N TYR A 105 19.59 -11.35 -16.78
CA TYR A 105 18.30 -11.36 -16.09
C TYR A 105 18.46 -11.88 -14.65
N ASP A 106 19.14 -13.01 -14.48
CA ASP A 106 19.34 -13.64 -13.18
C ASP A 106 20.07 -12.72 -12.21
N THR A 107 21.19 -12.11 -12.64
CA THR A 107 21.96 -11.20 -11.80
C THR A 107 21.17 -9.94 -11.46
N ALA A 108 20.33 -9.43 -12.35
CA ALA A 108 19.45 -8.31 -12.07
C ALA A 108 18.37 -8.67 -11.03
N LEU A 109 17.82 -9.88 -11.11
CA LEU A 109 16.84 -10.39 -10.16
C LEU A 109 17.46 -10.55 -8.77
N LEU A 110 18.65 -11.14 -8.66
CA LEU A 110 19.37 -11.31 -7.39
C LEU A 110 19.69 -9.96 -6.74
N LYS A 111 20.15 -8.96 -7.50
CA LYS A 111 20.35 -7.60 -7.01
C LYS A 111 19.06 -6.97 -6.48
N THR A 112 17.96 -7.16 -7.21
CA THR A 112 16.66 -6.65 -6.80
C THR A 112 16.19 -7.27 -5.49
N ASN A 113 16.41 -8.58 -5.28
CA ASN A 113 16.04 -9.27 -4.05
C ASN A 113 16.86 -8.75 -2.84
N LEU A 114 18.17 -8.55 -3.02
CA LEU A 114 19.02 -7.93 -1.98
C LEU A 114 18.56 -6.52 -1.60
N LEU A 115 18.21 -5.69 -2.59
CA LEU A 115 17.70 -4.34 -2.33
C LEU A 115 16.37 -4.39 -1.59
N LYS A 116 15.44 -5.26 -1.99
CA LYS A 116 14.17 -5.44 -1.29
C LYS A 116 14.36 -5.87 0.15
N LYS A 117 15.30 -6.80 0.40
CA LYS A 117 15.61 -7.25 1.77
C LYS A 117 16.21 -6.11 2.59
N LYS A 118 17.12 -5.33 2.03
CA LYS A 118 17.67 -4.15 2.68
C LYS A 118 16.58 -3.14 3.04
N ASP A 119 15.72 -2.80 2.10
CA ASP A 119 14.60 -1.88 2.32
C ASP A 119 13.62 -2.40 3.39
N GLU A 120 13.31 -3.70 3.39
CA GLU A 120 12.49 -4.32 4.43
C GLU A 120 13.09 -4.11 5.82
N VAL A 121 14.39 -4.34 5.97
CA VAL A 121 15.09 -4.17 7.26
C VAL A 121 15.14 -2.70 7.65
N TYR A 122 15.54 -1.82 6.73
CA TYR A 122 15.68 -0.38 7.01
C TYR A 122 14.35 0.27 7.38
N SER A 123 13.25 -0.13 6.76
CA SER A 123 11.92 0.37 7.09
C SER A 123 11.47 0.05 8.53
N LYS A 124 12.01 -1.02 9.12
CA LYS A 124 11.69 -1.45 10.49
C LYS A 124 12.60 -0.85 11.56
N LEU A 125 13.70 -0.21 11.18
CA LEU A 125 14.64 0.39 12.14
C LEU A 125 14.01 1.53 12.94
N GLY A 126 13.05 2.25 12.38
CA GLY A 126 12.33 3.33 13.06
C GLY A 126 11.59 2.91 14.34
N ASP A 127 11.29 1.63 14.49
CA ASP A 127 10.63 1.07 15.68
C ASP A 127 11.58 0.82 16.87
N TYR A 128 12.90 0.90 16.67
CA TYR A 128 13.94 0.62 17.68
C TYR A 128 13.78 -0.75 18.36
N LYS A 129 13.22 -1.73 17.65
CA LYS A 129 13.01 -3.09 18.15
C LYS A 129 14.02 -4.05 17.57
N ASN A 130 14.45 -5.00 18.38
CA ASN A 130 15.23 -6.13 17.86
C ASN A 130 14.32 -7.12 17.15
N PHE A 131 14.74 -7.57 15.97
CA PHE A 131 14.09 -8.62 15.19
C PHE A 131 15.11 -9.44 14.42
N ASN A 132 14.78 -10.67 14.09
CA ASN A 132 15.67 -11.54 13.34
C ASN A 132 15.57 -11.21 11.84
N VAL A 133 16.70 -10.96 11.22
CA VAL A 133 16.81 -10.81 9.75
C VAL A 133 16.85 -12.20 9.14
N VAL A 134 15.77 -12.58 8.48
CA VAL A 134 15.65 -13.88 7.82
C VAL A 134 16.24 -13.80 6.42
N ASP A 135 17.17 -14.70 6.12
CA ASP A 135 17.71 -14.89 4.77
C ASP A 135 16.60 -15.39 3.82
N ASP A 136 16.45 -14.76 2.66
CA ASP A 136 15.48 -15.17 1.64
C ASP A 136 16.01 -16.33 0.76
N ASN A 137 17.25 -16.73 0.98
CA ASN A 137 17.96 -17.78 0.26
C ASN A 137 18.08 -17.59 -1.26
N SER A 138 17.73 -16.44 -1.80
CA SER A 138 17.69 -16.21 -3.25
C SER A 138 19.04 -16.45 -3.93
N ILE A 139 20.13 -15.99 -3.35
CA ILE A 139 21.49 -16.23 -3.86
C ILE A 139 21.89 -17.69 -3.65
N LYS A 140 21.60 -18.27 -2.48
CA LYS A 140 21.93 -19.66 -2.17
C LYS A 140 21.24 -20.64 -3.11
N ASP A 141 19.94 -20.43 -3.33
CA ASP A 141 19.15 -21.28 -4.23
C ASP A 141 19.65 -21.17 -5.66
N TRP A 142 20.01 -19.95 -6.10
CA TRP A 142 20.59 -19.72 -7.42
C TRP A 142 21.95 -20.41 -7.56
N LEU A 143 22.84 -20.32 -6.57
CA LEU A 143 24.15 -20.97 -6.53
C LEU A 143 24.07 -22.51 -6.42
N ASN A 144 22.99 -23.06 -5.87
CA ASN A 144 22.77 -24.50 -5.80
C ASN A 144 22.22 -25.12 -7.10
N SER A 145 21.83 -24.30 -8.07
CA SER A 145 21.38 -24.76 -9.38
C SER A 145 22.59 -25.14 -10.26
N ASN A 146 22.70 -26.41 -10.59
CA ASN A 146 23.75 -26.90 -11.48
C ASN A 146 23.73 -26.21 -12.85
N ASP A 147 22.53 -25.88 -13.36
CA ASP A 147 22.38 -25.17 -14.62
C ASP A 147 23.01 -23.76 -14.58
N ASN A 148 22.80 -23.04 -13.47
CA ASN A 148 23.36 -21.69 -13.29
C ASN A 148 24.89 -21.74 -13.12
N VAL A 149 25.38 -22.64 -12.27
CA VAL A 149 26.81 -22.76 -11.95
C VAL A 149 27.61 -23.23 -13.14
N SER A 150 27.04 -24.08 -14.01
CA SER A 150 27.71 -24.57 -15.23
C SER A 150 27.99 -23.48 -16.27
N LYS A 151 27.24 -22.39 -16.22
CA LYS A 151 27.39 -21.22 -17.11
C LYS A 151 28.55 -20.29 -16.69
N ILE A 152 29.17 -20.53 -15.53
CA ILE A 152 30.15 -19.64 -14.94
C ILE A 152 31.49 -20.35 -14.86
N SER A 153 32.49 -19.79 -15.53
CA SER A 153 33.84 -20.35 -15.61
C SER A 153 34.67 -20.11 -14.34
N ASP A 154 34.45 -18.98 -13.65
CA ASP A 154 35.21 -18.60 -12.46
C ASP A 154 34.55 -19.09 -11.18
N LYS A 155 35.06 -20.22 -10.67
CA LYS A 155 34.55 -20.82 -9.41
C LYS A 155 34.88 -19.99 -8.17
N ASN A 156 35.98 -19.19 -8.18
CA ASN A 156 36.33 -18.34 -7.06
C ASN A 156 35.28 -17.22 -6.89
N LEU A 157 34.74 -16.74 -7.99
CA LEU A 157 33.70 -15.72 -7.99
C LEU A 157 32.42 -16.24 -7.31
N LEU A 158 32.04 -17.50 -7.55
CA LEU A 158 30.89 -18.13 -6.90
C LEU A 158 31.07 -18.29 -5.39
N GLU A 159 32.26 -18.75 -4.96
CA GLU A 159 32.56 -18.88 -3.51
C GLU A 159 32.57 -17.50 -2.84
N ASN A 160 33.10 -16.48 -3.51
CA ASN A 160 33.10 -15.10 -2.99
C ASN A 160 31.68 -14.56 -2.82
N ILE A 161 30.80 -14.74 -3.80
CA ILE A 161 29.40 -14.35 -3.69
C ILE A 161 28.70 -15.05 -2.54
N LYS A 162 28.95 -16.34 -2.31
CA LYS A 162 28.39 -17.10 -1.20
C LYS A 162 28.84 -16.56 0.16
N LEU A 163 30.13 -16.19 0.27
CA LEU A 163 30.67 -15.58 1.49
C LEU A 163 30.05 -14.19 1.73
N LEU A 164 29.97 -13.38 0.69
CA LEU A 164 29.41 -12.03 0.74
C LEU A 164 27.91 -12.06 1.09
N ASP A 165 27.14 -13.02 0.55
CA ASP A 165 25.75 -13.21 0.91
C ASP A 165 25.57 -13.47 2.42
N THR A 166 26.38 -14.37 2.97
CA THR A 166 26.38 -14.64 4.42
C THR A 166 26.76 -13.40 5.23
N THR A 167 27.72 -12.63 4.74
CA THR A 167 28.22 -11.39 5.38
C THR A 167 27.14 -10.29 5.33
N PHE A 168 26.40 -10.20 4.23
CA PHE A 168 25.31 -9.24 4.06
C PHE A 168 24.23 -9.42 5.13
N TYR A 169 23.71 -10.64 5.31
CA TYR A 169 22.69 -10.93 6.31
C TYR A 169 23.21 -10.72 7.74
N LYS A 170 24.47 -11.05 7.99
CA LYS A 170 25.12 -10.75 9.27
C LYS A 170 25.19 -9.25 9.53
N ASN A 171 25.65 -8.45 8.56
CA ASN A 171 25.74 -7.00 8.71
C ASN A 171 24.37 -6.35 8.93
N LEU A 172 23.31 -6.83 8.23
CA LEU A 172 21.95 -6.40 8.49
C LEU A 172 21.49 -6.71 9.92
N GLN A 173 21.80 -7.92 10.42
CA GLN A 173 21.45 -8.29 11.79
C GLN A 173 22.22 -7.45 12.81
N ASP A 174 23.51 -7.20 12.59
CA ASP A 174 24.34 -6.36 13.44
C ASP A 174 23.81 -4.92 13.51
N LEU A 175 23.33 -4.38 12.37
CA LEU A 175 22.70 -3.07 12.33
C LEU A 175 21.39 -3.04 13.14
N VAL A 176 20.54 -4.07 13.00
CA VAL A 176 19.29 -4.18 13.78
C VAL A 176 19.57 -4.23 15.27
N ILE A 177 20.54 -5.03 15.70
CA ILE A 177 20.95 -5.14 17.12
C ILE A 177 21.45 -3.80 17.63
N SER A 178 22.37 -3.16 16.92
CA SER A 178 22.93 -1.86 17.28
C SER A 178 21.85 -0.78 17.41
N ASN A 179 20.90 -0.76 16.47
CA ASN A 179 19.76 0.16 16.49
C ASN A 179 18.84 -0.09 17.70
N SER A 180 18.53 -1.36 17.99
CA SER A 180 17.66 -1.72 19.13
C SER A 180 18.32 -1.45 20.50
N ASN A 181 19.64 -1.47 20.57
CA ASN A 181 20.41 -1.11 21.77
C ASN A 181 20.50 0.41 21.99
N GLY A 182 20.09 1.23 21.01
CA GLY A 182 20.25 2.69 21.09
C GLY A 182 21.70 3.16 21.00
N ASP A 183 22.51 2.45 20.22
CA ASP A 183 23.91 2.82 20.00
C ASP A 183 24.03 4.23 19.37
N LYS A 184 25.18 4.84 19.53
CA LYS A 184 25.43 6.19 19.02
C LYS A 184 25.35 6.25 17.51
N PRO A 185 24.97 7.41 16.92
CA PRO A 185 24.85 7.58 15.47
C PRO A 185 26.11 7.18 14.69
N GLU A 186 27.29 7.38 15.25
CA GLU A 186 28.57 7.01 14.61
C GLU A 186 28.67 5.49 14.42
N VAL A 187 28.26 4.71 15.44
CA VAL A 187 28.26 3.24 15.39
C VAL A 187 27.20 2.74 14.39
N LEU A 188 26.01 3.35 14.40
CA LEU A 188 24.95 3.01 13.46
C LEU A 188 25.38 3.29 12.01
N ASN A 189 26.07 4.41 11.78
CA ASN A 189 26.60 4.76 10.45
C ASN A 189 27.68 3.77 10.01
N GLU A 190 28.54 3.32 10.91
CA GLU A 190 29.53 2.28 10.59
C GLU A 190 28.87 0.96 10.19
N LYS A 191 27.84 0.51 10.94
CA LYS A 191 27.09 -0.71 10.61
C LYS A 191 26.33 -0.57 9.28
N ALA A 192 25.68 0.57 9.04
CA ALA A 192 25.03 0.84 7.78
C ALA A 192 26.02 0.86 6.60
N SER A 193 27.19 1.49 6.78
CA SER A 193 28.25 1.49 5.77
C SER A 193 28.76 0.08 5.46
N ALA A 194 28.85 -0.80 6.47
CA ALA A 194 29.23 -2.20 6.24
C ALA A 194 28.20 -2.95 5.38
N VAL A 195 26.89 -2.68 5.56
CA VAL A 195 25.83 -3.23 4.69
C VAL A 195 25.97 -2.70 3.27
N GLU A 196 26.18 -1.39 3.09
CA GLU A 196 26.32 -0.78 1.78
C GLU A 196 27.54 -1.29 1.03
N ASN A 197 28.70 -1.36 1.68
CA ASN A 197 29.94 -1.88 1.08
C ASN A 197 29.77 -3.34 0.65
N CYS A 198 29.21 -4.19 1.51
CA CYS A 198 28.94 -5.58 1.18
C CYS A 198 27.95 -5.72 0.00
N THR A 199 26.91 -4.87 -0.05
CA THR A 199 25.97 -4.82 -1.17
C THR A 199 26.66 -4.47 -2.48
N ASN A 200 27.54 -3.47 -2.47
CA ASN A 200 28.29 -3.05 -3.64
C ASN A 200 29.24 -4.15 -4.12
N GLU A 201 29.95 -4.82 -3.22
CA GLU A 201 30.83 -5.94 -3.57
C GLU A 201 30.06 -7.11 -4.20
N ILE A 202 28.88 -7.46 -3.66
CA ILE A 202 28.01 -8.46 -4.28
C ILE A 202 27.61 -8.02 -5.69
N PHE A 203 27.23 -6.74 -5.85
CA PHE A 203 26.81 -6.21 -7.15
C PHE A 203 27.95 -6.24 -8.19
N GLU A 204 29.17 -5.95 -7.80
CA GLU A 204 30.36 -6.05 -8.64
C GLU A 204 30.60 -7.50 -9.05
N ASN A 205 30.60 -8.43 -8.10
CA ASN A 205 30.78 -9.86 -8.41
C ASN A 205 29.65 -10.41 -9.32
N LEU A 206 28.40 -9.98 -9.11
CA LEU A 206 27.28 -10.34 -9.99
C LEU A 206 27.40 -9.70 -11.38
N ASN A 207 28.07 -8.54 -11.51
CA ASN A 207 28.39 -7.96 -12.82
C ASN A 207 29.48 -8.77 -13.54
N ASP A 208 30.50 -9.22 -12.81
CA ASP A 208 31.60 -10.00 -13.36
C ASP A 208 31.13 -11.36 -13.90
N ILE A 209 30.14 -11.98 -13.27
CA ILE A 209 29.50 -13.22 -13.74
C ILE A 209 29.01 -13.08 -15.18
N LYS A 210 28.31 -11.99 -15.52
CA LYS A 210 27.70 -11.83 -16.85
C LYS A 210 28.69 -11.42 -17.93
N VAL A 211 29.83 -10.83 -17.55
CA VAL A 211 30.83 -10.32 -18.52
C VAL A 211 31.80 -11.41 -18.98
N GLY A 212 31.89 -12.53 -18.26
CA GLY A 212 32.86 -13.59 -18.53
C GLY A 212 34.30 -13.03 -18.59
N LYS A 213 35.19 -13.34 -17.67
CA LYS A 213 36.59 -12.99 -17.83
C LYS A 213 37.12 -13.74 -19.05
N LYS A 214 37.32 -13.07 -20.16
CA LYS A 214 38.21 -13.60 -21.20
C LYS A 214 39.60 -13.69 -20.56
N SER A 215 40.01 -14.91 -20.24
CA SER A 215 41.41 -15.26 -19.93
C SER A 215 42.31 -14.94 -21.11
#